data_10390e2e06b5c9a3fc6bb95d832ad47d
#
_entry.id   10390e2e06b5c9a3fc6bb95d832ad47d
#
_cell.length_a   1.000
_cell.length_b   1.000
_cell.length_c   1.000
_cell.angle_alpha   90.00
_cell.angle_beta   90.00
_cell.angle_gamma   90.00
#
_symmetry.space_group_name_H-M   'P 1'
#
loop_
_entity.id
_entity.type
_entity.pdbx_description
1 polymer ?
#
loop_
_entity_poly.entity_id
_entity_poly.type
_entity_poly.pdbx_seq_one_letter_code
_entity_poly.pdbx_strand_id
1 'polypeptide(L)'
;DHRALHSFPTRRSSDLVATTRPETILGDTAVAVHPEDPRYQRYIGRTVLVPMLDREIPVIADEYVDREFGTGALKVTPAHDPNDYEIGMRHNLEFINVMTKDARINENGGPYQGMDRFACRKKIWADMREADLVIKEEPHTHQVPRSQRGGEIVEPMISTQWFLKIQPLAEKAIEAVRDGRIRIVPERFEKVYFNWMENIKDWCISRQLWWGHR
;
A
#
# COMPACT_ATOMS: atom_id res chain seq x y z
N ASP A 1 9.59 -3.02 16.34
CA ASP A 1 8.19 -2.73 16.04
C ASP A 1 7.31 -3.90 16.41
N HIS A 2 6.12 -3.63 16.90
CA HIS A 2 5.14 -4.65 17.26
C HIS A 2 4.09 -4.74 16.14
N ARG A 3 3.78 -5.96 15.72
CA ARG A 3 2.65 -6.24 14.84
C ARG A 3 1.40 -6.40 15.70
N ALA A 4 0.39 -5.65 15.37
CA ALA A 4 -0.86 -5.66 16.08
C ALA A 4 -1.96 -6.33 15.26
N LEU A 5 -2.72 -7.19 15.91
CA LEU A 5 -3.96 -7.76 15.40
C LEU A 5 -5.11 -6.93 15.97
N HIS A 6 -5.90 -6.33 15.11
CA HIS A 6 -7.09 -5.61 15.52
C HIS A 6 -8.29 -6.03 14.68
N SER A 7 -9.47 -5.84 15.24
CA SER A 7 -10.71 -6.15 14.58
C SER A 7 -11.30 -4.91 13.93
N PHE A 8 -11.85 -5.09 12.73
CA PHE A 8 -12.82 -4.14 12.19
C PHE A 8 -14.20 -4.54 12.70
N PRO A 9 -14.86 -3.70 13.51
CA PRO A 9 -16.18 -4.06 14.00
C PRO A 9 -17.18 -4.01 12.84
N THR A 10 -17.74 -5.17 12.52
CA THR A 10 -19.03 -5.23 11.86
C THR A 10 -20.10 -5.24 12.95
N ARG A 11 -21.33 -4.81 12.67
CA ARG A 11 -22.39 -4.80 13.68
C ARG A 11 -22.64 -6.14 14.39
N ARG A 12 -22.03 -7.26 13.95
CA ARG A 12 -22.20 -8.62 14.52
C ARG A 12 -21.00 -9.56 14.41
N SER A 13 -19.88 -9.17 13.79
CA SER A 13 -18.63 -9.97 13.73
C SER A 13 -17.43 -9.07 13.59
N SER A 14 -16.28 -9.48 14.13
CA SER A 14 -15.01 -8.78 14.03
C SER A 14 -14.14 -9.44 12.97
N ASP A 15 -13.75 -8.70 11.94
CA ASP A 15 -12.73 -9.13 10.99
C ASP A 15 -11.37 -8.71 11.52
N LEU A 16 -10.42 -9.65 11.52
CA LEU A 16 -9.09 -9.41 12.09
C LEU A 16 -8.12 -9.01 10.97
N VAL A 17 -7.47 -7.89 11.11
CA VAL A 17 -6.33 -7.51 10.28
C VAL A 17 -5.10 -7.31 11.14
N ALA A 18 -3.92 -7.47 10.54
CA ALA A 18 -2.64 -7.30 11.22
C ALA A 18 -1.87 -6.14 10.58
N THR A 19 -1.32 -5.24 11.40
CA THR A 19 -0.52 -4.12 10.90
C THR A 19 0.64 -3.78 11.83
N THR A 20 1.71 -3.26 11.24
CA THR A 20 2.82 -2.61 11.95
C THR A 20 2.67 -1.10 11.99
N ARG A 21 1.68 -0.55 11.26
CA ARG A 21 1.46 0.89 11.06
C ARG A 21 0.00 1.27 11.34
N PRO A 22 -0.47 1.18 12.60
CA PRO A 22 -1.88 1.46 12.93
C PRO A 22 -2.32 2.88 12.59
N GLU A 23 -1.42 3.87 12.54
CA GLU A 23 -1.73 5.24 12.13
C GLU A 23 -2.23 5.34 10.69
N THR A 24 -1.89 4.39 9.81
CA THR A 24 -2.38 4.40 8.42
C THR A 24 -3.79 3.83 8.26
N ILE A 25 -4.34 3.17 9.29
CA ILE A 25 -5.73 2.69 9.28
C ILE A 25 -6.71 3.82 9.01
N LEU A 26 -6.38 5.02 9.47
CA LEU A 26 -7.18 6.22 9.22
C LEU A 26 -7.42 6.49 7.72
N GLY A 27 -6.54 5.99 6.85
CA GLY A 27 -6.62 6.10 5.39
C GLY A 27 -7.13 4.83 4.67
N ASP A 28 -7.59 3.82 5.41
CA ASP A 28 -8.06 2.57 4.79
C ASP A 28 -9.32 2.83 3.96
N THR A 29 -9.39 2.23 2.79
CA THR A 29 -10.51 2.37 1.85
C THR A 29 -11.14 1.02 1.47
N ALA A 30 -10.54 -0.08 1.88
CA ALA A 30 -11.13 -1.41 1.80
C ALA A 30 -10.45 -2.38 2.78
N VAL A 31 -11.09 -3.53 2.99
CA VAL A 31 -10.44 -4.74 3.48
C VAL A 31 -10.46 -5.76 2.35
N ALA A 32 -9.31 -6.27 1.95
CA ALA A 32 -9.19 -7.28 0.92
C ALA A 32 -9.05 -8.68 1.53
N VAL A 33 -9.70 -9.66 0.91
CA VAL A 33 -9.64 -11.08 1.25
C VAL A 33 -9.46 -11.91 -0.01
N HIS A 34 -8.87 -13.09 0.12
CA HIS A 34 -8.75 -13.97 -1.04
C HIS A 34 -10.12 -14.51 -1.45
N PRO A 35 -10.49 -14.52 -2.76
CA PRO A 35 -11.82 -14.92 -3.23
C PRO A 35 -12.20 -16.36 -2.85
N GLU A 36 -11.22 -17.23 -2.74
CA GLU A 36 -11.44 -18.67 -2.39
C GLU A 36 -11.29 -18.95 -0.88
N ASP A 37 -11.08 -17.93 -0.02
CA ASP A 37 -10.94 -18.18 1.41
C ASP A 37 -12.33 -18.39 2.05
N PRO A 38 -12.67 -19.61 2.51
CA PRO A 38 -13.99 -19.92 3.03
C PRO A 38 -14.31 -19.16 4.33
N ARG A 39 -13.29 -18.66 5.04
CA ARG A 39 -13.47 -17.88 6.27
C ARG A 39 -14.14 -16.55 6.00
N TYR A 40 -13.84 -15.95 4.82
CA TYR A 40 -14.19 -14.57 4.49
C TYR A 40 -15.18 -14.42 3.34
N GLN A 41 -15.47 -15.48 2.56
CA GLN A 41 -16.37 -15.41 1.40
C GLN A 41 -17.72 -14.74 1.70
N ARG A 42 -18.30 -14.99 2.88
CA ARG A 42 -19.59 -14.41 3.31
C ARG A 42 -19.55 -12.89 3.56
N TYR A 43 -18.36 -12.32 3.65
CA TYR A 43 -18.17 -10.88 3.90
C TYR A 43 -17.88 -10.08 2.63
N ILE A 44 -17.50 -10.73 1.53
CA ILE A 44 -17.24 -10.06 0.25
C ILE A 44 -18.50 -9.29 -0.18
N GLY A 45 -18.29 -8.00 -0.52
CA GLY A 45 -19.36 -7.07 -0.90
C GLY A 45 -20.13 -6.47 0.29
N ARG A 46 -19.76 -6.79 1.53
CA ARG A 46 -20.28 -6.10 2.72
C ARG A 46 -19.39 -4.91 3.08
N THR A 47 -19.85 -4.10 4.02
CA THR A 47 -19.08 -2.97 4.58
C THR A 47 -18.60 -3.27 6.00
N VAL A 48 -17.46 -2.68 6.36
CA VAL A 48 -16.89 -2.66 7.70
C VAL A 48 -16.56 -1.21 8.07
N LEU A 49 -16.42 -0.92 9.36
CA LEU A 49 -16.11 0.41 9.85
C LEU A 49 -14.61 0.57 10.08
N VAL A 50 -14.03 1.68 9.61
CA VAL A 50 -12.68 2.07 9.99
C VAL A 50 -12.67 2.44 11.46
N PRO A 51 -11.84 1.78 12.29
CA PRO A 51 -11.74 2.10 13.70
C PRO A 51 -11.49 3.59 13.96
N MET A 52 -12.10 4.14 14.98
CA MET A 52 -11.95 5.54 15.45
C MET A 52 -12.52 6.62 14.51
N LEU A 53 -12.93 6.29 13.28
CA LEU A 53 -13.50 7.24 12.32
C LEU A 53 -14.95 6.93 11.92
N ASP A 54 -15.44 5.75 12.25
CA ASP A 54 -16.77 5.25 11.86
C ASP A 54 -17.07 5.35 10.35
N ARG A 55 -16.03 5.43 9.52
CA ARG A 55 -16.16 5.45 8.07
C ARG A 55 -16.38 4.04 7.55
N GLU A 56 -17.42 3.85 6.75
CA GLU A 56 -17.71 2.57 6.09
C GLU A 56 -16.76 2.35 4.90
N ILE A 57 -16.19 1.15 4.81
CA ILE A 57 -15.35 0.69 3.71
C ILE A 57 -15.77 -0.71 3.26
N PRO A 58 -15.67 -1.06 1.97
CA PRO A 58 -16.05 -2.37 1.46
C PRO A 58 -15.05 -3.47 1.82
N VAL A 59 -15.57 -4.69 1.93
CA VAL A 59 -14.78 -5.92 1.88
C VAL A 59 -14.73 -6.39 0.43
N ILE A 60 -13.54 -6.47 -0.15
CA ILE A 60 -13.29 -6.81 -1.55
C ILE A 60 -12.57 -8.15 -1.67
N ALA A 61 -12.71 -8.80 -2.83
CA ALA A 61 -11.99 -10.02 -3.17
C ALA A 61 -10.78 -9.68 -4.05
N ASP A 62 -9.57 -10.07 -3.65
CA ASP A 62 -8.35 -9.86 -4.45
C ASP A 62 -7.41 -11.04 -4.29
N GLU A 63 -6.93 -11.59 -5.40
CA GLU A 63 -6.01 -12.74 -5.44
C GLU A 63 -4.61 -12.41 -4.88
N TYR A 64 -4.29 -11.14 -4.71
CA TYR A 64 -3.05 -10.70 -4.07
C TYR A 64 -2.95 -11.14 -2.61
N VAL A 65 -4.09 -11.35 -1.94
CA VAL A 65 -4.12 -11.71 -0.52
C VAL A 65 -3.69 -13.16 -0.32
N ASP A 66 -2.60 -13.35 0.41
CA ASP A 66 -2.17 -14.69 0.84
C ASP A 66 -3.04 -15.18 2.01
N ARG A 67 -3.73 -16.30 1.80
CA ARG A 67 -4.61 -16.93 2.80
C ARG A 67 -3.90 -17.41 4.05
N GLU A 68 -2.61 -17.74 3.93
CA GLU A 68 -1.80 -18.31 5.01
C GLU A 68 -0.97 -17.22 5.74
N PHE A 69 -0.88 -16.03 5.16
CA PHE A 69 -0.14 -14.94 5.76
C PHE A 69 -1.01 -14.13 6.74
N GLY A 70 -0.56 -14.04 7.99
CA GLY A 70 -1.26 -13.28 9.02
C GLY A 70 -2.65 -13.83 9.33
N THR A 71 -3.67 -13.02 9.12
CA THR A 71 -5.08 -13.40 9.30
C THR A 71 -5.75 -13.87 8.01
N GLY A 72 -5.14 -13.65 6.86
CA GLY A 72 -5.77 -13.80 5.54
C GLY A 72 -6.71 -12.65 5.16
N ALA A 73 -6.76 -11.60 5.97
CA ALA A 73 -7.46 -10.35 5.65
C ALA A 73 -6.44 -9.20 5.64
N LEU A 74 -6.44 -8.42 4.57
CA LEU A 74 -5.52 -7.31 4.33
C LEU A 74 -6.27 -5.98 4.41
N LYS A 75 -5.86 -5.07 5.27
CA LYS A 75 -6.30 -3.68 5.19
C LYS A 75 -5.70 -3.02 3.95
N VAL A 76 -6.45 -2.23 3.23
CA VAL A 76 -6.00 -1.57 1.99
C VAL A 76 -5.96 -0.07 2.18
N THR A 77 -4.75 0.48 2.16
CA THR A 77 -4.47 1.92 2.30
C THR A 77 -3.74 2.45 1.06
N PRO A 78 -4.43 2.68 -0.05
CA PRO A 78 -3.80 2.94 -1.35
C PRO A 78 -2.87 4.15 -1.38
N ALA A 79 -3.11 5.14 -0.51
CA ALA A 79 -2.30 6.34 -0.44
C ALA A 79 -0.96 6.16 0.31
N HIS A 80 -0.77 5.04 1.04
CA HIS A 80 0.36 4.85 1.96
C HIS A 80 1.11 3.54 1.80
N ASP A 81 0.74 2.70 0.81
CA ASP A 81 1.44 1.47 0.47
C ASP A 81 1.41 1.23 -1.04
N PRO A 82 2.56 0.92 -1.69
CA PRO A 82 2.61 0.67 -3.13
C PRO A 82 1.79 -0.54 -3.60
N ASN A 83 1.71 -1.60 -2.79
CA ASN A 83 0.92 -2.78 -3.15
C ASN A 83 -0.57 -2.49 -3.00
N ASP A 84 -0.95 -1.76 -1.94
CA ASP A 84 -2.33 -1.32 -1.72
C ASP A 84 -2.76 -0.33 -2.82
N TYR A 85 -1.82 0.47 -3.36
CA TYR A 85 -2.07 1.34 -4.51
C TYR A 85 -2.53 0.53 -5.74
N GLU A 86 -1.84 -0.57 -6.06
CA GLU A 86 -2.21 -1.45 -7.18
C GLU A 86 -3.59 -2.10 -6.95
N ILE A 87 -3.88 -2.52 -5.72
CA ILE A 87 -5.22 -3.03 -5.34
C ILE A 87 -6.26 -1.91 -5.52
N GLY A 88 -5.95 -0.72 -5.03
CA GLY A 88 -6.82 0.45 -5.16
C GLY A 88 -7.16 0.78 -6.61
N MET A 89 -6.19 0.71 -7.51
CA MET A 89 -6.39 0.92 -8.95
C MET A 89 -7.28 -0.16 -9.57
N ARG A 90 -7.05 -1.46 -9.22
CA ARG A 90 -7.86 -2.56 -9.76
C ARG A 90 -9.33 -2.50 -9.35
N HIS A 91 -9.57 -2.08 -8.11
CA HIS A 91 -10.91 -2.02 -7.52
C HIS A 91 -11.56 -0.63 -7.53
N ASN A 92 -10.91 0.34 -8.19
CA ASN A 92 -11.37 1.75 -8.24
C ASN A 92 -11.70 2.32 -6.86
N LEU A 93 -10.82 2.06 -5.88
CA LEU A 93 -10.97 2.55 -4.51
C LEU A 93 -10.59 4.04 -4.42
N GLU A 94 -11.09 4.70 -3.39
CA GLU A 94 -10.66 6.05 -3.04
C GLU A 94 -9.22 6.04 -2.49
N PHE A 95 -8.47 7.13 -2.73
CA PHE A 95 -7.10 7.32 -2.26
C PHE A 95 -7.06 8.39 -1.18
N ILE A 96 -7.13 7.98 0.07
CA ILE A 96 -7.16 8.89 1.22
C ILE A 96 -5.76 9.02 1.82
N ASN A 97 -5.10 10.14 1.52
CA ASN A 97 -3.85 10.49 2.19
C ASN A 97 -4.15 11.04 3.59
N VAL A 98 -3.52 10.49 4.62
CA VAL A 98 -3.70 10.90 6.02
C VAL A 98 -2.50 11.63 6.60
N MET A 99 -1.47 11.91 5.79
CA MET A 99 -0.25 12.58 6.26
C MET A 99 0.08 13.82 5.45
N THR A 100 0.65 14.80 6.11
CA THR A 100 1.29 15.95 5.50
C THR A 100 2.72 15.60 5.05
N LYS A 101 3.38 16.50 4.30
CA LYS A 101 4.76 16.28 3.80
C LYS A 101 5.80 16.15 4.91
N ASP A 102 5.54 16.66 6.10
CA ASP A 102 6.36 16.51 7.30
C ASP A 102 5.92 15.34 8.19
N ALA A 103 5.11 14.44 7.63
CA ALA A 103 4.62 13.21 8.24
C ALA A 103 3.83 13.43 9.56
N ARG A 104 3.08 14.50 9.62
CA ARG A 104 2.02 14.72 10.61
C ARG A 104 0.69 14.24 10.05
N ILE A 105 -0.21 13.88 10.92
CA ILE A 105 -1.57 13.51 10.52
C ILE A 105 -2.30 14.76 10.02
N ASN A 106 -2.90 14.67 8.85
CA ASN A 106 -3.69 15.75 8.26
C ASN A 106 -5.18 15.70 8.70
N GLU A 107 -6.03 16.50 8.06
CA GLU A 107 -7.47 16.59 8.37
C GLU A 107 -8.22 15.27 8.19
N ASN A 108 -7.78 14.38 7.30
CA ASN A 108 -8.40 13.07 7.08
C ASN A 108 -8.20 12.11 8.25
N GLY A 109 -7.27 12.41 9.14
CA GLY A 109 -7.03 11.64 10.36
C GLY A 109 -8.00 11.99 11.52
N GLY A 110 -8.97 12.88 11.30
CA GLY A 110 -10.01 13.20 12.28
C GLY A 110 -9.44 13.66 13.62
N PRO A 111 -9.74 12.98 14.74
CA PRO A 111 -9.31 13.39 16.09
C PRO A 111 -7.79 13.35 16.27
N TYR A 112 -7.04 12.77 15.36
CA TYR A 112 -5.58 12.67 15.43
C TYR A 112 -4.87 13.76 14.61
N GLN A 113 -5.60 14.68 13.99
CA GLN A 113 -5.04 15.76 13.18
C GLN A 113 -3.95 16.54 13.91
N GLY A 114 -2.86 16.85 13.21
CA GLY A 114 -1.71 17.59 13.71
C GLY A 114 -0.70 16.77 14.53
N MET A 115 -1.03 15.54 14.91
CA MET A 115 -0.10 14.68 15.64
C MET A 115 1.06 14.21 14.76
N ASP A 116 2.25 14.09 15.36
CA ASP A 116 3.35 13.33 14.74
C ASP A 116 2.93 11.88 14.52
N ARG A 117 3.38 11.25 13.41
CA ARG A 117 2.98 9.88 13.04
C ARG A 117 3.24 8.84 14.15
N PHE A 118 4.36 8.94 14.86
CA PHE A 118 4.69 8.00 15.94
C PHE A 118 3.90 8.27 17.21
N ALA A 119 3.59 9.53 17.49
CA ALA A 119 2.67 9.90 18.56
C ALA A 119 1.25 9.41 18.26
N CYS A 120 0.79 9.58 17.02
CA CYS A 120 -0.48 9.05 16.55
C CYS A 120 -0.54 7.52 16.65
N ARG A 121 0.51 6.80 16.24
CA ARG A 121 0.61 5.34 16.37
C ARG A 121 0.36 4.87 17.81
N LYS A 122 0.98 5.53 18.76
CA LYS A 122 0.79 5.21 20.19
C LYS A 122 -0.62 5.54 20.68
N LYS A 123 -1.15 6.69 20.26
CA LYS A 123 -2.47 7.16 20.68
C LYS A 123 -3.58 6.29 20.11
N ILE A 124 -3.60 6.05 18.79
CA ILE A 124 -4.63 5.21 18.15
C ILE A 124 -4.60 3.79 18.73
N TRP A 125 -3.41 3.29 19.07
CA TRP A 125 -3.26 1.99 19.70
C TRP A 125 -3.90 1.94 21.09
N ALA A 126 -3.70 2.99 21.90
CA ALA A 126 -4.34 3.12 23.21
C ALA A 126 -5.86 3.21 23.09
N ASP A 127 -6.36 4.02 22.15
CA ASP A 127 -7.80 4.22 21.92
C ASP A 127 -8.49 2.93 21.44
N MET A 128 -7.83 2.18 20.55
CA MET A 128 -8.33 0.88 20.10
C MET A 128 -8.35 -0.16 21.21
N ARG A 129 -7.39 -0.13 22.16
CA ARG A 129 -7.44 -0.99 23.36
C ARG A 129 -8.61 -0.61 24.26
N GLU A 130 -8.84 0.68 24.48
CA GLU A 130 -9.95 1.18 25.28
C GLU A 130 -11.31 0.80 24.66
N ALA A 131 -11.37 0.75 23.32
CA ALA A 131 -12.54 0.33 22.57
C ALA A 131 -12.68 -1.21 22.41
N ASP A 132 -11.81 -2.00 23.04
CA ASP A 132 -11.75 -3.47 22.95
C ASP A 132 -11.60 -4.01 21.51
N LEU A 133 -10.88 -3.25 20.68
CA LEU A 133 -10.62 -3.60 19.27
C LEU A 133 -9.27 -4.27 19.04
N VAL A 134 -8.42 -4.38 20.06
CA VAL A 134 -7.10 -5.03 19.98
C VAL A 134 -7.20 -6.45 20.51
N ILE A 135 -6.93 -7.44 19.66
CA ILE A 135 -6.98 -8.85 20.03
C ILE A 135 -5.61 -9.32 20.57
N LYS A 136 -4.53 -8.92 19.89
CA LYS A 136 -3.18 -9.38 20.21
C LYS A 136 -2.13 -8.38 19.75
N GLU A 137 -1.05 -8.28 20.51
CA GLU A 137 0.16 -7.56 20.14
C GLU A 137 1.34 -8.51 20.28
N GLU A 138 2.15 -8.61 19.22
CA GLU A 138 3.33 -9.47 19.23
C GLU A 138 4.52 -8.79 18.54
N PRO A 139 5.75 -9.09 18.99
CA PRO A 139 6.96 -8.58 18.35
C PRO A 139 7.04 -9.04 16.90
N HIS A 140 7.34 -8.12 15.99
CA HIS A 140 7.54 -8.42 14.58
C HIS A 140 8.77 -7.69 14.04
N THR A 141 9.66 -8.44 13.40
CA THR A 141 10.85 -7.89 12.76
C THR A 141 10.64 -7.79 11.27
N HIS A 142 10.80 -6.59 10.71
CA HIS A 142 10.71 -6.33 9.28
C HIS A 142 11.71 -5.25 8.87
N GLN A 143 11.97 -5.16 7.56
CA GLN A 143 12.82 -4.13 7.00
C GLN A 143 12.04 -2.82 6.87
N VAL A 144 12.58 -1.74 7.41
CA VAL A 144 12.01 -0.40 7.34
C VAL A 144 12.86 0.45 6.39
N PRO A 145 12.29 0.97 5.29
CA PRO A 145 13.04 1.81 4.36
C PRO A 145 13.45 3.13 5.05
N ARG A 146 14.69 3.53 4.81
CA ARG A 146 15.25 4.77 5.33
C ARG A 146 15.79 5.66 4.21
N SER A 147 15.67 6.97 4.41
CA SER A 147 16.29 7.95 3.53
C SER A 147 17.81 7.75 3.49
N GLN A 148 18.36 7.61 2.30
CA GLN A 148 19.79 7.41 2.10
C GLN A 148 20.63 8.59 2.62
N ARG A 149 20.10 9.80 2.59
CA ARG A 149 20.81 11.01 3.00
C ARG A 149 20.61 11.39 4.45
N GLY A 150 19.37 11.33 4.94
CA GLY A 150 19.01 11.78 6.28
C GLY A 150 18.86 10.66 7.30
N GLY A 151 18.70 9.41 6.86
CA GLY A 151 18.52 8.27 7.76
C GLY A 151 17.11 8.14 8.34
N GLU A 152 16.21 9.08 8.06
CA GLU A 152 14.82 9.06 8.54
C GLU A 152 14.04 7.94 7.87
N ILE A 153 13.03 7.44 8.58
CA ILE A 153 12.09 6.45 8.05
C ILE A 153 11.27 7.07 6.93
N VAL A 154 11.25 6.40 5.78
CA VAL A 154 10.46 6.80 4.61
C VAL A 154 9.00 6.45 4.85
N GLU A 155 8.12 7.43 4.66
CA GLU A 155 6.67 7.24 4.64
C GLU A 155 6.21 7.24 3.18
N PRO A 156 5.74 6.09 2.65
CA PRO A 156 5.12 6.06 1.33
C PRO A 156 3.88 6.96 1.31
N MET A 157 3.82 7.85 0.34
CA MET A 157 2.68 8.74 0.12
C MET A 157 2.50 8.96 -1.38
N ILE A 158 1.26 9.04 -1.83
CA ILE A 158 0.97 9.43 -3.21
C ILE A 158 1.29 10.92 -3.40
N SER A 159 1.90 11.24 -4.53
CA SER A 159 2.15 12.61 -4.94
C SER A 159 2.09 12.74 -6.46
N THR A 160 1.70 13.91 -6.95
CA THR A 160 1.72 14.17 -8.40
C THR A 160 3.15 14.23 -8.89
N GLN A 161 3.47 13.38 -9.86
CA GLN A 161 4.79 13.26 -10.48
C GLN A 161 4.67 13.25 -12.00
N TRP A 162 5.76 13.62 -12.68
CA TRP A 162 5.88 13.46 -14.10
C TRP A 162 6.35 12.06 -14.43
N PHE A 163 5.58 11.35 -15.25
CA PHE A 163 5.94 10.03 -15.77
C PHE A 163 6.06 10.07 -17.28
N LEU A 164 7.08 9.39 -17.79
CA LEU A 164 7.18 9.03 -19.19
C LEU A 164 6.54 7.66 -19.39
N LYS A 165 5.47 7.59 -20.21
CA LYS A 165 4.85 6.33 -20.57
C LYS A 165 5.77 5.55 -21.51
N ILE A 166 6.42 4.53 -20.98
CA ILE A 166 7.51 3.79 -21.66
C ILE A 166 6.98 2.72 -22.59
N GLN A 167 5.85 2.09 -22.28
CA GLN A 167 5.33 0.94 -23.04
C GLN A 167 5.29 1.16 -24.57
N PRO A 168 4.78 2.27 -25.12
CA PRO A 168 4.73 2.47 -26.59
C PRO A 168 6.11 2.58 -27.24
N LEU A 169 7.14 3.00 -26.47
CA LEU A 169 8.53 3.08 -26.93
C LEU A 169 9.17 1.70 -26.89
N ALA A 170 8.94 0.95 -25.82
CA ALA A 170 9.44 -0.39 -25.63
C ALA A 170 8.92 -1.35 -26.72
N GLU A 171 7.64 -1.28 -27.07
CA GLU A 171 7.03 -2.10 -28.13
C GLU A 171 7.75 -1.95 -29.46
N LYS A 172 8.04 -0.71 -29.87
CA LYS A 172 8.80 -0.43 -31.10
C LYS A 172 10.23 -0.96 -31.05
N ALA A 173 10.87 -0.87 -29.90
CA ALA A 173 12.21 -1.37 -29.69
C ALA A 173 12.26 -2.91 -29.68
N ILE A 174 11.27 -3.57 -29.07
CA ILE A 174 11.09 -5.03 -29.09
C ILE A 174 10.90 -5.52 -30.54
N GLU A 175 10.01 -4.85 -31.28
CA GLU A 175 9.75 -5.19 -32.69
C GLU A 175 11.02 -5.10 -33.52
N ALA A 176 11.83 -4.03 -33.36
CA ALA A 176 13.05 -3.82 -34.11
C ALA A 176 14.12 -4.92 -33.88
N VAL A 177 14.12 -5.57 -32.71
CA VAL A 177 15.00 -6.72 -32.45
C VAL A 177 14.37 -8.01 -33.02
N ARG A 178 13.06 -8.21 -32.86
CA ARG A 178 12.37 -9.41 -33.36
C ARG A 178 12.39 -9.54 -34.88
N ASP A 179 12.31 -8.42 -35.60
CA ASP A 179 12.35 -8.41 -37.06
C ASP A 179 13.78 -8.31 -37.63
N GLY A 180 14.78 -8.26 -36.77
CA GLY A 180 16.20 -8.28 -37.17
C GLY A 180 16.77 -6.92 -37.59
N ARG A 181 16.02 -5.82 -37.52
CA ARG A 181 16.54 -4.45 -37.76
C ARG A 181 17.65 -4.08 -36.76
N ILE A 182 17.54 -4.59 -35.53
CA ILE A 182 18.56 -4.46 -34.49
C ILE A 182 18.99 -5.87 -34.05
N ARG A 183 20.30 -6.12 -34.04
CA ARG A 183 20.86 -7.39 -33.61
C ARG A 183 21.64 -7.20 -32.30
N ILE A 184 21.31 -8.03 -31.32
CA ILE A 184 22.03 -8.07 -30.02
C ILE A 184 23.24 -8.99 -30.15
N VAL A 185 24.44 -8.50 -29.83
CA VAL A 185 25.69 -9.28 -29.90
C VAL A 185 26.37 -9.28 -28.55
N PRO A 186 26.67 -10.46 -27.97
CA PRO A 186 26.29 -11.80 -28.44
C PRO A 186 24.82 -12.10 -28.20
N GLU A 187 24.24 -12.95 -29.03
CA GLU A 187 22.81 -13.32 -29.07
C GLU A 187 22.22 -13.76 -27.72
N ARG A 188 23.05 -14.39 -26.86
CA ARG A 188 22.63 -14.80 -25.51
C ARG A 188 22.00 -13.68 -24.67
N PHE A 189 22.32 -12.41 -24.96
CA PHE A 189 21.76 -11.26 -24.26
C PHE A 189 20.39 -10.83 -24.79
N GLU A 190 19.87 -11.41 -25.85
CA GLU A 190 18.50 -11.13 -26.32
C GLU A 190 17.47 -11.48 -25.25
N LYS A 191 17.65 -12.60 -24.54
CA LYS A 191 16.74 -12.97 -23.44
C LYS A 191 16.73 -11.92 -22.33
N VAL A 192 17.87 -11.34 -22.00
CA VAL A 192 17.97 -10.28 -21.00
C VAL A 192 17.28 -9.02 -21.50
N TYR A 193 17.52 -8.65 -22.77
CA TYR A 193 16.89 -7.50 -23.40
C TYR A 193 15.36 -7.62 -23.39
N PHE A 194 14.81 -8.73 -23.86
CA PHE A 194 13.36 -8.93 -23.89
C PHE A 194 12.76 -8.94 -22.49
N ASN A 195 13.40 -9.60 -21.52
CA ASN A 195 12.93 -9.60 -20.14
C ASN A 195 12.84 -8.17 -19.56
N TRP A 196 13.83 -7.31 -19.84
CA TRP A 196 13.79 -5.93 -19.42
C TRP A 196 12.70 -5.11 -20.14
N MET A 197 12.62 -5.25 -21.46
CA MET A 197 11.74 -4.44 -22.29
C MET A 197 10.26 -4.83 -22.14
N GLU A 198 9.95 -6.11 -21.96
CA GLU A 198 8.59 -6.62 -21.78
C GLU A 198 8.02 -6.31 -20.39
N ASN A 199 8.91 -6.18 -19.39
CA ASN A 199 8.53 -5.87 -18.00
C ASN A 199 8.84 -4.41 -17.61
N ILE A 200 9.11 -3.54 -18.59
CA ILE A 200 9.48 -2.16 -18.30
C ILE A 200 8.29 -1.38 -17.74
N LYS A 201 8.54 -0.62 -16.68
CA LYS A 201 7.53 0.23 -16.05
C LYS A 201 7.68 1.67 -16.50
N ASP A 202 6.60 2.44 -16.41
CA ASP A 202 6.64 3.88 -16.66
C ASP A 202 7.70 4.56 -15.80
N TRP A 203 8.45 5.46 -16.42
CA TRP A 203 9.58 6.11 -15.78
C TRP A 203 9.19 7.42 -15.12
N CYS A 204 9.27 7.46 -13.79
CA CYS A 204 9.13 8.71 -13.04
C CYS A 204 10.36 9.59 -13.30
N ILE A 205 10.17 10.72 -13.97
CA ILE A 205 11.23 11.67 -14.32
C ILE A 205 11.34 12.83 -13.35
N SER A 206 10.35 13.04 -12.48
CA SER A 206 10.39 14.07 -11.45
C SER A 206 11.40 13.73 -10.35
N ARG A 207 12.09 14.76 -9.85
CA ARG A 207 12.96 14.69 -8.67
C ARG A 207 12.70 15.92 -7.79
N GLN A 208 12.54 15.72 -6.49
CA GLN A 208 12.34 16.78 -5.51
C GLN A 208 13.68 17.25 -4.95
N LEU A 209 14.60 17.64 -5.84
CA LEU A 209 15.91 18.13 -5.49
C LEU A 209 15.96 19.65 -5.62
N TRP A 210 16.31 20.32 -4.54
CA TRP A 210 16.52 21.77 -4.56
C TRP A 210 17.84 22.16 -5.24
N TRP A 211 18.83 21.27 -5.12
CA TRP A 211 20.14 21.40 -5.75
C TRP A 211 20.51 20.08 -6.44
N GLY A 212 20.88 20.15 -7.72
CA GLY A 212 21.27 19.00 -8.52
C GLY A 212 20.86 19.15 -9.98
N HIS A 213 20.87 18.06 -10.73
CA HIS A 213 20.35 18.02 -12.10
C HIS A 213 18.83 18.19 -12.10
N ARG A 214 18.36 19.04 -12.98
CA ARG A 214 16.94 19.29 -13.22
C ARG A 214 16.44 18.41 -14.36
#